data_7d65a0b7ab3c646033ac751c42a30449
#
_entry.id   7d65a0b7ab3c646033ac751c42a30449
#
_cell.length_a   1.000
_cell.length_b   1.000
_cell.length_c   1.000
_cell.angle_alpha   90.00
_cell.angle_beta   90.00
_cell.angle_gamma   90.00
#
_symmetry.space_group_name_H-M   'P 1'
#
loop_
_entity.id
_entity.type
_entity.pdbx_description
1 polymer ?
#
loop_
_entity_poly.entity_id
_entity_poly.type
_entity_poly.pdbx_seq_one_letter_code
_entity_poly.pdbx_strand_id
1 'polypeptide(L)'
;MTDRKPRLDGFEDRELKWRGTRLRYAVGGPRAPEVPGSFGRASSASPATLPASGPSVVLVHGLGGTIENWRALAPPLAAEHRVVVPDLPGHGRSAPLPEARDLDALAEAVLAIADAEEMPGAVWIGHSLGGVVALRAAVLRPEAARGLILAAAAGIGSASRAAQVTLTVLGVARPGRLIAPYRHAWARSRFGRRAAFGWWGVADPDGLPPELAEAFLVGPAHHTDTRQAGRALLVSDPRAELDRVTCPCLCLWGASDNWVRLGDGIEYARRLRAPLRTIAGCGHLLIGERPDACLRAIREFVAALG
;
A
#
# COMPACT_ATOMS: atom_id res chain seq x y z
N MET A 1 7.55 12.07 -25.43
CA MET A 1 6.85 11.15 -24.50
C MET A 1 6.70 11.90 -23.17
N THR A 2 5.49 12.26 -22.81
CA THR A 2 5.21 13.00 -21.57
C THR A 2 5.56 12.15 -20.39
N ASP A 3 6.48 12.61 -19.56
CA ASP A 3 6.83 12.02 -18.25
C ASP A 3 5.61 12.20 -17.30
N ARG A 4 4.62 11.32 -17.47
CA ARG A 4 3.40 11.36 -16.66
C ARG A 4 3.76 10.95 -15.24
N LYS A 5 3.73 11.93 -14.35
CA LYS A 5 3.91 11.70 -12.90
C LYS A 5 2.81 10.78 -12.37
N PRO A 6 3.12 9.90 -11.39
CA PRO A 6 2.13 9.04 -10.74
C PRO A 6 0.93 9.84 -10.24
N ARG A 7 -0.28 9.41 -10.63
CA ARG A 7 -1.55 10.06 -10.27
C ARG A 7 -2.65 9.01 -10.09
N LEU A 8 -3.59 9.33 -9.19
CA LEU A 8 -4.87 8.62 -9.09
C LEU A 8 -5.97 9.55 -9.61
N ASP A 9 -6.78 9.05 -10.55
CA ASP A 9 -7.87 9.81 -11.12
C ASP A 9 -8.95 10.07 -10.04
N GLY A 10 -9.40 11.33 -9.95
CA GLY A 10 -10.36 11.76 -8.92
C GLY A 10 -9.75 12.03 -7.54
N PHE A 11 -8.41 11.96 -7.41
CA PHE A 11 -7.71 12.26 -6.17
C PHE A 11 -6.93 13.57 -6.26
N GLU A 12 -6.90 14.29 -5.16
CA GLU A 12 -6.08 15.48 -4.97
C GLU A 12 -4.67 15.07 -4.54
N ASP A 13 -3.64 15.57 -5.23
CA ASP A 13 -2.24 15.43 -4.84
C ASP A 13 -1.92 16.41 -3.71
N ARG A 14 -1.37 15.93 -2.59
CA ARG A 14 -0.95 16.72 -1.45
C ARG A 14 0.47 16.41 -1.03
N GLU A 15 1.07 17.35 -0.30
CA GLU A 15 2.40 17.20 0.26
C GLU A 15 2.39 17.62 1.74
N LEU A 16 3.07 16.83 2.58
CA LEU A 16 3.31 17.13 3.99
C LEU A 16 4.82 17.26 4.20
N LYS A 17 5.26 18.31 4.87
CA LYS A 17 6.63 18.41 5.39
C LYS A 17 6.66 17.85 6.81
N TRP A 18 7.25 16.67 6.96
CA TRP A 18 7.37 15.98 8.24
C TRP A 18 8.83 15.71 8.58
N ARG A 19 9.29 16.17 9.77
CA ARG A 19 10.70 16.06 10.21
C ARG A 19 11.71 16.48 9.13
N GLY A 20 11.39 17.57 8.41
CA GLY A 20 12.23 18.07 7.31
C GLY A 20 12.10 17.32 5.99
N THR A 21 11.41 16.20 5.95
CA THR A 21 11.19 15.38 4.75
C THR A 21 9.87 15.74 4.08
N ARG A 22 9.88 15.82 2.75
CA ARG A 22 8.69 16.02 1.94
C ARG A 22 8.04 14.68 1.64
N LEU A 23 6.83 14.48 2.15
CA LEU A 23 6.00 13.31 1.93
C LEU A 23 4.88 13.69 0.96
N ARG A 24 4.70 12.91 -0.10
CA ARG A 24 3.62 13.08 -1.06
C ARG A 24 2.55 12.01 -0.84
N TYR A 25 1.29 12.40 -0.98
CA TYR A 25 0.16 11.49 -0.90
C TYR A 25 -1.00 11.97 -1.76
N ALA A 26 -1.94 11.09 -2.04
CA ALA A 26 -3.18 11.41 -2.75
C ALA A 26 -4.37 11.23 -1.80
N VAL A 27 -5.36 12.13 -1.93
CA VAL A 27 -6.56 12.13 -1.08
C VAL A 27 -7.79 12.14 -1.96
N GLY A 28 -8.75 11.25 -1.68
CA GLY A 28 -10.02 11.17 -2.39
C GLY A 28 -11.19 10.87 -1.44
N GLY A 29 -12.40 10.97 -1.99
CA GLY A 29 -13.63 10.66 -1.28
C GLY A 29 -14.18 11.78 -0.39
N PRO A 30 -15.37 11.55 0.18
CA PRO A 30 -16.07 12.52 1.01
C PRO A 30 -15.27 12.84 2.29
N ARG A 31 -15.38 14.08 2.75
CA ARG A 31 -14.82 14.48 4.05
C ARG A 31 -15.72 13.97 5.17
N ALA A 32 -15.13 13.59 6.30
CA ALA A 32 -15.91 13.35 7.51
C ALA A 32 -16.73 14.61 7.86
N PRO A 33 -17.97 14.47 8.37
CA PRO A 33 -18.75 15.62 8.79
C PRO A 33 -17.97 16.37 9.90
N GLU A 34 -17.88 17.69 9.77
CA GLU A 34 -17.29 18.54 10.81
C GLU A 34 -18.09 18.35 12.10
N VAL A 35 -17.43 17.99 13.18
CA VAL A 35 -18.06 17.96 14.50
C VAL A 35 -18.37 19.43 14.86
N PRO A 36 -19.65 19.80 15.10
CA PRO A 36 -19.99 21.16 15.45
C PRO A 36 -19.25 21.56 16.74
N GLY A 37 -18.35 22.54 16.67
CA GLY A 37 -17.61 23.07 17.84
C GLY A 37 -16.09 23.18 17.69
N SER A 38 -15.48 22.67 16.62
CA SER A 38 -14.05 22.90 16.35
C SER A 38 -13.86 24.25 15.63
N PHE A 39 -13.32 25.25 16.32
CA PHE A 39 -12.92 26.53 15.72
C PHE A 39 -11.69 26.35 14.83
N GLY A 40 -11.90 25.98 13.55
CA GLY A 40 -10.89 25.91 12.50
C GLY A 40 -11.20 26.92 11.39
N ARG A 41 -10.20 27.68 10.96
CA ARG A 41 -10.29 28.71 9.91
C ARG A 41 -11.02 28.21 8.67
N ALA A 42 -12.05 28.95 8.25
CA ALA A 42 -12.75 28.76 7.01
C ALA A 42 -11.77 28.82 5.82
N SER A 43 -11.56 27.69 5.15
CA SER A 43 -10.92 27.59 3.84
C SER A 43 -12.02 27.60 2.78
N SER A 44 -11.83 28.40 1.73
CA SER A 44 -12.71 28.68 0.59
C SER A 44 -13.43 27.43 0.06
N ALA A 45 -14.73 27.55 -0.10
CA ALA A 45 -15.68 26.52 -0.53
C ALA A 45 -15.25 25.78 -1.81
N SER A 46 -14.97 24.49 -1.66
CA SER A 46 -15.09 23.48 -2.71
C SER A 46 -16.51 22.89 -2.70
N PRO A 47 -17.01 22.36 -3.83
CA PRO A 47 -18.40 21.91 -3.94
C PRO A 47 -18.73 20.86 -2.88
N ALA A 48 -19.97 20.93 -2.36
CA ALA A 48 -20.50 20.11 -1.29
C ALA A 48 -20.22 18.61 -1.51
N THR A 49 -19.23 18.08 -0.81
CA THR A 49 -18.97 16.65 -0.69
C THR A 49 -19.98 16.06 0.30
N LEU A 50 -20.70 15.02 -0.12
CA LEU A 50 -21.56 14.24 0.76
C LEU A 50 -20.74 13.75 1.98
N PRO A 51 -21.32 13.65 3.18
CA PRO A 51 -20.63 13.09 4.33
C PRO A 51 -20.20 11.66 4.04
N ALA A 52 -19.01 11.28 4.50
CA ALA A 52 -18.53 9.91 4.38
C ALA A 52 -19.50 8.95 5.09
N SER A 53 -19.95 7.90 4.39
CA SER A 53 -20.86 6.91 4.95
C SER A 53 -20.14 5.83 5.79
N GLY A 54 -18.81 5.79 5.74
CA GLY A 54 -18.00 4.79 6.42
C GLY A 54 -16.67 5.33 6.97
N PRO A 55 -15.88 4.45 7.64
CA PRO A 55 -14.60 4.83 8.22
C PRO A 55 -13.62 5.31 7.15
N SER A 56 -12.70 6.19 7.55
CA SER A 56 -11.57 6.58 6.68
C SER A 56 -10.65 5.39 6.37
N VAL A 57 -10.01 5.41 5.19
CA VAL A 57 -9.16 4.32 4.71
C VAL A 57 -7.77 4.84 4.33
N VAL A 58 -6.72 4.16 4.79
CA VAL A 58 -5.32 4.41 4.42
C VAL A 58 -4.80 3.24 3.59
N LEU A 59 -4.34 3.49 2.36
CA LEU A 59 -3.86 2.48 1.42
C LEU A 59 -2.34 2.57 1.27
N VAL A 60 -1.59 1.60 1.80
CA VAL A 60 -0.13 1.61 1.83
C VAL A 60 0.46 0.63 0.81
N HIS A 61 1.20 1.13 -0.18
CA HIS A 61 1.78 0.31 -1.26
C HIS A 61 3.02 -0.49 -0.82
N GLY A 62 3.41 -1.48 -1.63
CA GLY A 62 4.59 -2.33 -1.41
C GLY A 62 5.92 -1.69 -1.81
N LEU A 63 7.01 -2.43 -1.57
CA LEU A 63 8.36 -2.03 -1.98
C LEU A 63 8.43 -1.82 -3.51
N GLY A 64 8.98 -0.70 -3.92
CA GLY A 64 9.04 -0.32 -5.33
C GLY A 64 7.70 0.14 -5.93
N GLY A 65 6.66 0.25 -5.11
CA GLY A 65 5.34 0.75 -5.51
C GLY A 65 5.22 2.28 -5.45
N THR A 66 4.05 2.75 -5.83
CA THR A 66 3.60 4.14 -5.70
C THR A 66 2.10 4.16 -5.43
N ILE A 67 1.53 5.35 -5.26
CA ILE A 67 0.07 5.51 -5.15
C ILE A 67 -0.68 4.83 -6.30
N GLU A 68 -0.10 4.75 -7.51
CA GLU A 68 -0.77 4.15 -8.68
C GLU A 68 -1.03 2.65 -8.55
N ASN A 69 -0.34 1.95 -7.65
CA ASN A 69 -0.63 0.54 -7.40
C ASN A 69 -2.07 0.32 -6.90
N TRP A 70 -2.68 1.35 -6.33
CA TRP A 70 -4.04 1.35 -5.82
C TRP A 70 -5.09 1.83 -6.83
N ARG A 71 -4.69 2.07 -8.09
CA ARG A 71 -5.56 2.61 -9.16
C ARG A 71 -6.88 1.87 -9.32
N ALA A 72 -6.89 0.55 -9.16
CA ALA A 72 -8.10 -0.26 -9.30
C ALA A 72 -9.01 -0.24 -8.05
N LEU A 73 -8.44 0.02 -6.87
CA LEU A 73 -9.17 -0.07 -5.59
C LEU A 73 -9.49 1.30 -4.99
N ALA A 74 -8.60 2.28 -5.13
CA ALA A 74 -8.75 3.57 -4.48
C ALA A 74 -10.01 4.34 -4.96
N PRO A 75 -10.31 4.47 -6.27
CA PRO A 75 -11.48 5.19 -6.72
C PRO A 75 -12.82 4.59 -6.24
N PRO A 76 -13.07 3.27 -6.36
CA PRO A 76 -14.31 2.69 -5.84
C PRO A 76 -14.44 2.75 -4.31
N LEU A 77 -13.32 2.74 -3.55
CA LEU A 77 -13.36 2.97 -2.11
C LEU A 77 -13.63 4.45 -1.79
N ALA A 78 -13.11 5.37 -2.59
CA ALA A 78 -13.34 6.81 -2.41
C ALA A 78 -14.78 7.24 -2.71
N ALA A 79 -15.58 6.41 -3.34
CA ALA A 79 -17.02 6.67 -3.49
C ALA A 79 -17.77 6.61 -2.14
N GLU A 80 -17.24 5.87 -1.16
CA GLU A 80 -17.90 5.56 0.12
C GLU A 80 -17.12 6.08 1.33
N HIS A 81 -15.80 6.25 1.18
CA HIS A 81 -14.86 6.51 2.27
C HIS A 81 -13.95 7.70 1.97
N ARG A 82 -13.49 8.38 2.99
CA ARG A 82 -12.30 9.24 2.89
C ARG A 82 -11.08 8.34 2.70
N VAL A 83 -10.37 8.47 1.59
CA VAL A 83 -9.22 7.60 1.24
C VAL A 83 -7.95 8.41 1.14
N VAL A 84 -6.90 7.97 1.83
CA VAL A 84 -5.54 8.51 1.73
C VAL A 84 -4.62 7.43 1.19
N VAL A 85 -3.79 7.78 0.21
CA VAL A 85 -2.83 6.90 -0.43
C VAL A 85 -1.46 7.58 -0.41
N PRO A 86 -0.56 7.26 0.52
CA PRO A 86 0.79 7.83 0.56
C PRO A 86 1.71 7.19 -0.48
N ASP A 87 2.65 7.97 -1.02
CA ASP A 87 3.94 7.46 -1.47
C ASP A 87 4.82 7.28 -0.23
N LEU A 88 5.25 6.06 0.07
CA LEU A 88 6.16 5.81 1.19
C LEU A 88 7.47 6.61 1.04
N PRO A 89 8.15 6.97 2.13
CA PRO A 89 9.46 7.61 2.05
C PRO A 89 10.41 6.91 1.08
N GLY A 90 11.03 7.68 0.19
CA GLY A 90 11.93 7.17 -0.85
C GLY A 90 11.22 6.57 -2.07
N HIS A 91 9.90 6.45 -2.06
CA HIS A 91 9.08 5.94 -3.17
C HIS A 91 8.33 7.07 -3.86
N GLY A 92 7.96 6.82 -5.13
CA GLY A 92 7.20 7.76 -5.91
C GLY A 92 7.79 9.17 -5.84
N ARG A 93 7.00 10.13 -5.37
CA ARG A 93 7.42 11.53 -5.24
C ARG A 93 7.75 11.94 -3.80
N SER A 94 7.72 11.02 -2.84
CA SER A 94 8.18 11.28 -1.48
C SER A 94 9.71 11.28 -1.39
N ALA A 95 10.26 12.21 -0.63
CA ALA A 95 11.69 12.22 -0.34
C ALA A 95 12.07 11.05 0.59
N PRO A 96 13.32 10.55 0.55
CA PRO A 96 13.78 9.56 1.52
C PRO A 96 13.91 10.20 2.90
N LEU A 97 13.73 9.41 3.95
CA LEU A 97 14.02 9.85 5.31
C LEU A 97 15.55 9.95 5.52
N PRO A 98 16.05 10.97 6.21
CA PRO A 98 17.49 11.13 6.43
C PRO A 98 18.10 9.93 7.19
N GLU A 99 17.35 9.34 8.12
CA GLU A 99 17.84 8.30 9.03
C GLU A 99 16.89 7.11 9.19
N ALA A 100 16.11 6.75 8.14
CA ALA A 100 15.23 5.59 8.24
C ALA A 100 16.04 4.30 8.41
N ARG A 101 16.09 3.76 9.62
CA ARG A 101 16.79 2.53 9.97
C ARG A 101 15.87 1.33 10.09
N ASP A 102 14.57 1.55 10.31
CA ASP A 102 13.56 0.54 10.59
C ASP A 102 12.20 0.86 9.96
N LEU A 103 11.26 -0.04 10.15
CA LEU A 103 9.88 0.12 9.65
C LEU A 103 9.07 1.12 10.48
N ASP A 104 9.48 1.43 11.72
CA ASP A 104 8.78 2.39 12.58
C ASP A 104 8.84 3.78 11.97
N ALA A 105 9.99 4.19 11.45
CA ALA A 105 10.13 5.47 10.78
C ALA A 105 9.21 5.60 9.55
N LEU A 106 8.98 4.50 8.81
CA LEU A 106 8.03 4.49 7.70
C LEU A 106 6.59 4.57 8.21
N ALA A 107 6.26 3.84 9.27
CA ALA A 107 4.93 3.85 9.88
C ALA A 107 4.59 5.22 10.48
N GLU A 108 5.53 5.86 11.21
CA GLU A 108 5.38 7.21 11.74
C GLU A 108 5.15 8.25 10.64
N ALA A 109 5.83 8.13 9.50
CA ALA A 109 5.62 9.01 8.37
C ALA A 109 4.19 8.90 7.81
N VAL A 110 3.65 7.68 7.71
CA VAL A 110 2.27 7.47 7.24
C VAL A 110 1.25 7.89 8.29
N LEU A 111 1.52 7.64 9.59
CA LEU A 111 0.70 8.14 10.68
C LEU A 111 0.61 9.67 10.67
N ALA A 112 1.72 10.36 10.44
CA ALA A 112 1.72 11.82 10.33
C ALA A 112 0.86 12.34 9.16
N ILE A 113 0.78 11.61 8.05
CA ILE A 113 -0.14 11.93 6.94
C ILE A 113 -1.59 11.73 7.37
N ALA A 114 -1.90 10.61 8.06
CA ALA A 114 -3.24 10.35 8.57
C ALA A 114 -3.70 11.42 9.58
N ASP A 115 -2.78 11.90 10.43
CA ASP A 115 -3.04 13.01 11.37
C ASP A 115 -3.32 14.32 10.63
N ALA A 116 -2.52 14.65 9.62
CA ALA A 116 -2.69 15.86 8.81
C ALA A 116 -4.03 15.88 8.03
N GLU A 117 -4.59 14.69 7.76
CA GLU A 117 -5.89 14.52 7.11
C GLU A 117 -7.03 14.27 8.10
N GLU A 118 -6.77 14.38 9.41
CA GLU A 118 -7.78 14.21 10.47
C GLU A 118 -8.53 12.88 10.37
N MET A 119 -7.77 11.76 10.28
CA MET A 119 -8.31 10.41 10.10
C MET A 119 -8.15 9.53 11.35
N PRO A 120 -8.80 9.85 12.48
CA PRO A 120 -8.75 9.00 13.66
C PRO A 120 -9.47 7.68 13.40
N GLY A 121 -8.89 6.59 13.88
CA GLY A 121 -9.51 5.27 13.75
C GLY A 121 -9.76 4.85 12.29
N ALA A 122 -8.79 5.04 11.42
CA ALA A 122 -8.89 4.62 10.02
C ALA A 122 -8.79 3.10 9.86
N VAL A 123 -9.30 2.57 8.74
CA VAL A 123 -8.99 1.21 8.28
C VAL A 123 -7.69 1.26 7.47
N TRP A 124 -6.68 0.55 7.93
CA TRP A 124 -5.37 0.47 7.30
C TRP A 124 -5.31 -0.75 6.37
N ILE A 125 -5.00 -0.53 5.12
CA ILE A 125 -4.87 -1.59 4.11
C ILE A 125 -3.48 -1.50 3.52
N GLY A 126 -2.65 -2.51 3.77
CA GLY A 126 -1.27 -2.51 3.29
C GLY A 126 -0.97 -3.70 2.39
N HIS A 127 -0.31 -3.44 1.26
CA HIS A 127 0.17 -4.46 0.34
C HIS A 127 1.67 -4.73 0.53
N SER A 128 2.07 -5.99 0.67
CA SER A 128 3.48 -6.41 0.75
C SER A 128 4.24 -5.67 1.87
N LEU A 129 5.28 -4.88 1.57
CA LEU A 129 5.94 -3.98 2.53
C LEU A 129 4.93 -3.06 3.23
N GLY A 130 3.98 -2.50 2.47
CA GLY A 130 2.93 -1.65 3.04
C GLY A 130 2.07 -2.35 4.08
N GLY A 131 1.92 -3.68 3.98
CA GLY A 131 1.24 -4.48 5.00
C GLY A 131 1.97 -4.45 6.34
N VAL A 132 3.31 -4.59 6.32
CA VAL A 132 4.11 -4.51 7.55
C VAL A 132 4.15 -3.08 8.09
N VAL A 133 4.22 -2.07 7.21
CA VAL A 133 4.15 -0.66 7.64
C VAL A 133 2.80 -0.34 8.29
N ALA A 134 1.69 -0.81 7.73
CA ALA A 134 0.35 -0.66 8.32
C ALA A 134 0.23 -1.39 9.67
N LEU A 135 0.79 -2.60 9.76
CA LEU A 135 0.90 -3.34 11.02
C LEU A 135 1.66 -2.54 12.08
N ARG A 136 2.83 -1.99 11.70
CA ARG A 136 3.63 -1.15 12.62
C ARG A 136 2.87 0.08 13.08
N ALA A 137 2.13 0.74 12.18
CA ALA A 137 1.28 1.87 12.53
C ALA A 137 0.23 1.49 13.58
N ALA A 138 -0.45 0.33 13.41
CA ALA A 138 -1.43 -0.17 14.36
C ALA A 138 -0.81 -0.59 15.71
N VAL A 139 0.46 -1.06 15.73
CA VAL A 139 1.19 -1.38 16.96
C VAL A 139 1.70 -0.15 17.68
N LEU A 140 2.23 0.83 16.94
CA LEU A 140 2.74 2.08 17.50
C LEU A 140 1.64 2.97 18.04
N ARG A 141 0.48 2.97 17.38
CA ARG A 141 -0.65 3.83 17.71
C ARG A 141 -1.98 3.08 17.51
N PRO A 142 -2.37 2.23 18.48
CA PRO A 142 -3.57 1.39 18.39
C PRO A 142 -4.86 2.18 18.11
N GLU A 143 -4.99 3.39 18.67
CA GLU A 143 -6.14 4.27 18.48
C GLU A 143 -6.28 4.82 17.05
N ALA A 144 -5.21 4.81 16.26
CA ALA A 144 -5.25 5.22 14.86
C ALA A 144 -5.83 4.14 13.94
N ALA A 145 -5.94 2.88 14.42
CA ALA A 145 -6.36 1.75 13.63
C ALA A 145 -7.69 1.14 14.12
N ARG A 146 -8.79 1.44 13.42
CA ARG A 146 -10.09 0.78 13.61
C ARG A 146 -10.10 -0.65 13.07
N GLY A 147 -9.29 -0.92 12.05
CA GLY A 147 -9.13 -2.22 11.43
C GLY A 147 -7.89 -2.29 10.56
N LEU A 148 -7.37 -3.50 10.35
CA LEU A 148 -6.14 -3.76 9.60
C LEU A 148 -6.36 -4.84 8.55
N ILE A 149 -6.05 -4.55 7.28
CA ILE A 149 -6.04 -5.53 6.20
C ILE A 149 -4.61 -5.74 5.70
N LEU A 150 -4.12 -6.95 5.82
CA LEU A 150 -2.82 -7.39 5.35
C LEU A 150 -2.95 -8.09 3.99
N ALA A 151 -2.68 -7.37 2.92
CA ALA A 151 -2.74 -7.87 1.55
C ALA A 151 -1.36 -8.39 1.12
N ALA A 152 -1.15 -9.71 1.13
CA ALA A 152 0.12 -10.36 0.85
C ALA A 152 1.30 -9.69 1.62
N ALA A 153 1.10 -9.41 2.93
CA ALA A 153 2.06 -8.65 3.73
C ALA A 153 3.39 -9.41 3.86
N ALA A 154 4.48 -8.70 3.56
CA ALA A 154 5.83 -9.22 3.75
C ALA A 154 6.18 -9.31 5.26
N GLY A 155 7.41 -9.67 5.59
CA GLY A 155 7.95 -9.62 6.95
C GLY A 155 8.32 -11.02 7.47
N ILE A 156 7.41 -12.00 7.47
CA ILE A 156 7.68 -13.33 8.01
C ILE A 156 8.71 -14.09 7.15
N GLY A 157 8.40 -14.31 5.86
CA GLY A 157 9.30 -15.01 4.93
C GLY A 157 10.48 -14.17 4.45
N SER A 158 10.37 -12.83 4.44
CA SER A 158 11.43 -11.92 4.02
C SER A 158 12.64 -11.92 4.96
N ALA A 159 12.48 -12.43 6.19
CA ALA A 159 13.60 -12.68 7.10
C ALA A 159 14.49 -13.87 6.68
N SER A 160 14.09 -14.65 5.67
CA SER A 160 14.90 -15.76 5.18
C SER A 160 16.15 -15.29 4.42
N ARG A 161 17.26 -16.07 4.52
CA ARG A 161 18.51 -15.76 3.80
C ARG A 161 18.33 -15.65 2.29
N ALA A 162 17.46 -16.49 1.70
CA ALA A 162 17.19 -16.48 0.27
C ALA A 162 16.48 -15.18 -0.16
N ALA A 163 15.49 -14.71 0.61
CA ALA A 163 14.83 -13.43 0.37
C ALA A 163 15.81 -12.26 0.51
N GLN A 164 16.68 -12.30 1.53
CA GLN A 164 17.72 -11.28 1.74
C GLN A 164 18.65 -11.15 0.53
N VAL A 165 19.16 -12.27 0.00
CA VAL A 165 20.02 -12.29 -1.17
C VAL A 165 19.27 -11.73 -2.38
N THR A 166 18.04 -12.19 -2.63
CA THR A 166 17.24 -11.75 -3.78
C THR A 166 16.96 -10.24 -3.73
N LEU A 167 16.50 -9.72 -2.61
CA LEU A 167 16.23 -8.29 -2.44
C LEU A 167 17.49 -7.43 -2.54
N THR A 168 18.62 -7.93 -2.04
CA THR A 168 19.92 -7.25 -2.17
C THR A 168 20.34 -7.17 -3.62
N VAL A 169 20.29 -8.28 -4.37
CA VAL A 169 20.64 -8.31 -5.80
C VAL A 169 19.73 -7.38 -6.61
N LEU A 170 18.41 -7.44 -6.41
CA LEU A 170 17.46 -6.56 -7.09
C LEU A 170 17.67 -5.08 -6.73
N GLY A 171 18.02 -4.79 -5.47
CA GLY A 171 18.33 -3.44 -5.00
C GLY A 171 19.58 -2.85 -5.65
N VAL A 172 20.59 -3.68 -5.91
CA VAL A 172 21.84 -3.28 -6.60
C VAL A 172 21.64 -3.18 -8.11
N ALA A 173 21.08 -4.22 -8.74
CA ALA A 173 20.89 -4.30 -10.19
C ALA A 173 19.85 -3.31 -10.74
N ARG A 174 18.86 -2.93 -9.92
CA ARG A 174 17.77 -1.99 -10.28
C ARG A 174 17.17 -2.20 -11.68
N PRO A 175 16.80 -3.43 -12.06
CA PRO A 175 16.33 -3.73 -13.43
C PRO A 175 15.10 -2.91 -13.81
N GLY A 176 14.26 -2.54 -12.85
CA GLY A 176 13.10 -1.69 -13.07
C GLY A 176 13.44 -0.32 -13.67
N ARG A 177 14.62 0.24 -13.38
CA ARG A 177 15.05 1.54 -13.98
C ARG A 177 15.33 1.43 -15.47
N LEU A 178 15.80 0.28 -15.93
CA LEU A 178 16.04 0.01 -17.36
C LEU A 178 14.71 -0.13 -18.12
N ILE A 179 13.70 -0.68 -17.47
CA ILE A 179 12.36 -0.88 -18.05
C ILE A 179 11.52 0.40 -17.98
N ALA A 180 11.76 1.25 -16.98
CA ALA A 180 10.94 2.42 -16.70
C ALA A 180 10.66 3.33 -17.92
N PRO A 181 11.63 3.65 -18.82
CA PRO A 181 11.36 4.44 -20.01
C PRO A 181 10.40 3.74 -21.01
N TYR A 182 10.37 2.42 -20.98
CA TYR A 182 9.59 1.57 -21.92
C TYR A 182 8.34 0.99 -21.25
N ARG A 183 8.02 1.38 -20.01
CA ARG A 183 6.94 0.80 -19.18
C ARG A 183 5.61 0.66 -19.92
N HIS A 184 5.24 1.65 -20.74
CA HIS A 184 4.01 1.65 -21.50
C HIS A 184 4.00 0.55 -22.57
N ALA A 185 5.08 0.39 -23.34
CA ALA A 185 5.22 -0.66 -24.32
C ALA A 185 5.28 -2.05 -23.66
N TRP A 186 6.00 -2.16 -22.53
CA TRP A 186 6.10 -3.41 -21.76
C TRP A 186 4.75 -3.83 -21.18
N ALA A 187 3.99 -2.89 -20.60
CA ALA A 187 2.66 -3.17 -20.05
C ALA A 187 1.68 -3.67 -21.12
N ARG A 188 1.75 -3.14 -22.33
CA ARG A 188 0.88 -3.55 -23.46
C ARG A 188 1.31 -4.84 -24.13
N SER A 189 2.59 -5.17 -24.08
CA SER A 189 3.14 -6.38 -24.67
C SER A 189 2.93 -7.59 -23.75
N ARG A 190 2.40 -8.71 -24.28
CA ARG A 190 2.35 -9.99 -23.54
C ARG A 190 3.74 -10.43 -23.10
N PHE A 191 4.73 -10.31 -23.99
CA PHE A 191 6.12 -10.62 -23.67
C PHE A 191 6.62 -9.72 -22.54
N GLY A 192 6.37 -8.40 -22.63
CA GLY A 192 6.77 -7.44 -21.58
C GLY A 192 6.15 -7.74 -20.22
N ARG A 193 4.84 -8.06 -20.17
CA ARG A 193 4.18 -8.44 -18.92
C ARG A 193 4.74 -9.76 -18.36
N ARG A 194 4.95 -10.78 -19.19
CA ARG A 194 5.56 -12.04 -18.75
C ARG A 194 6.99 -11.84 -18.25
N ALA A 195 7.79 -11.00 -18.90
CA ALA A 195 9.16 -10.71 -18.47
C ALA A 195 9.21 -9.86 -17.20
N ALA A 196 8.31 -8.89 -17.05
CA ALA A 196 8.29 -7.98 -15.89
C ALA A 196 7.70 -8.62 -14.64
N PHE A 197 6.63 -9.40 -14.80
CA PHE A 197 5.87 -9.94 -13.66
C PHE A 197 6.03 -11.45 -13.50
N GLY A 198 6.24 -12.17 -14.61
CA GLY A 198 6.48 -13.60 -14.63
C GLY A 198 5.59 -14.41 -13.70
N TRP A 199 5.99 -15.63 -13.42
CA TRP A 199 5.34 -16.49 -12.43
C TRP A 199 5.57 -16.07 -10.96
N TRP A 200 6.47 -15.10 -10.72
CA TRP A 200 6.82 -14.64 -9.38
C TRP A 200 5.95 -13.49 -8.88
N GLY A 201 5.45 -12.63 -9.78
CA GLY A 201 4.67 -11.46 -9.42
C GLY A 201 3.16 -11.68 -9.54
N VAL A 202 2.71 -12.32 -10.62
CA VAL A 202 1.30 -12.60 -10.88
C VAL A 202 1.09 -14.05 -11.33
N ALA A 203 -0.09 -14.61 -11.10
CA ALA A 203 -0.43 -15.95 -11.55
C ALA A 203 -0.68 -16.01 -13.06
N ASP A 204 -1.27 -14.95 -13.62
CA ASP A 204 -1.55 -14.81 -15.05
C ASP A 204 -1.09 -13.45 -15.60
N PRO A 205 0.17 -13.33 -16.06
CA PRO A 205 0.67 -12.08 -16.63
C PRO A 205 -0.06 -11.65 -17.91
N ASP A 206 -0.64 -12.59 -18.65
CA ASP A 206 -1.37 -12.28 -19.87
C ASP A 206 -2.75 -11.67 -19.59
N GLY A 207 -3.38 -12.12 -18.52
CA GLY A 207 -4.67 -11.62 -18.04
C GLY A 207 -4.57 -10.30 -17.26
N LEU A 208 -3.35 -9.85 -16.88
CA LEU A 208 -3.19 -8.58 -16.19
C LEU A 208 -3.49 -7.41 -17.15
N PRO A 209 -4.47 -6.53 -16.87
CA PRO A 209 -4.79 -5.39 -17.72
C PRO A 209 -3.57 -4.47 -17.91
N PRO A 210 -3.31 -3.99 -19.16
CA PRO A 210 -2.15 -3.16 -19.46
C PRO A 210 -2.03 -1.90 -18.56
N GLU A 211 -3.14 -1.26 -18.23
CA GLU A 211 -3.17 -0.07 -17.39
C GLU A 211 -2.75 -0.39 -15.95
N LEU A 212 -3.13 -1.57 -15.44
CA LEU A 212 -2.72 -2.03 -14.11
C LEU A 212 -1.27 -2.51 -14.11
N ALA A 213 -0.84 -3.20 -15.19
CA ALA A 213 0.56 -3.55 -15.38
C ALA A 213 1.45 -2.29 -15.39
N GLU A 214 1.06 -1.24 -16.10
CA GLU A 214 1.78 0.03 -16.15
C GLU A 214 1.87 0.68 -14.76
N ALA A 215 0.80 0.64 -13.97
CA ALA A 215 0.76 1.18 -12.62
C ALA A 215 1.81 0.55 -11.68
N PHE A 216 2.15 -0.72 -11.88
CA PHE A 216 3.23 -1.39 -11.14
C PHE A 216 4.63 -1.14 -11.72
N LEU A 217 4.73 -0.74 -13.00
CA LEU A 217 6.00 -0.45 -13.68
C LEU A 217 6.43 1.03 -13.57
N VAL A 218 5.54 1.92 -13.14
CA VAL A 218 5.81 3.36 -13.07
C VAL A 218 6.79 3.73 -11.96
N GLY A 219 6.76 3.00 -10.86
CA GLY A 219 7.54 3.31 -9.65
C GLY A 219 9.02 3.57 -9.91
N PRO A 220 9.75 2.66 -10.57
CA PRO A 220 11.20 2.81 -10.77
C PRO A 220 11.64 4.08 -11.50
N ALA A 221 10.76 4.73 -12.27
CA ALA A 221 11.04 6.00 -12.93
C ALA A 221 11.04 7.20 -11.96
N HIS A 222 10.36 7.07 -10.84
CA HIS A 222 10.11 8.19 -9.92
C HIS A 222 10.70 8.01 -8.52
N HIS A 223 11.20 6.80 -8.19
CA HIS A 223 11.78 6.56 -6.87
C HIS A 223 13.04 7.39 -6.60
N THR A 224 13.10 7.97 -5.42
CA THR A 224 14.27 8.67 -4.91
C THR A 224 15.27 7.70 -4.28
N ASP A 225 14.88 6.95 -3.26
CA ASP A 225 15.69 5.88 -2.64
C ASP A 225 14.85 4.84 -1.89
N THR A 226 14.56 3.72 -2.54
CA THR A 226 13.80 2.60 -1.95
C THR A 226 14.66 1.63 -1.14
N ARG A 227 16.00 1.82 -1.13
CA ARG A 227 16.94 0.90 -0.45
C ARG A 227 16.76 0.88 1.06
N GLN A 228 16.43 2.03 1.65
CA GLN A 228 16.19 2.14 3.08
C GLN A 228 15.02 1.25 3.49
N ALA A 229 13.88 1.36 2.80
CA ALA A 229 12.70 0.55 3.05
C ALA A 229 12.97 -0.96 2.83
N GLY A 230 13.74 -1.30 1.79
CA GLY A 230 14.16 -2.68 1.55
C GLY A 230 15.03 -3.25 2.68
N ARG A 231 16.00 -2.47 3.18
CA ARG A 231 16.84 -2.86 4.33
C ARG A 231 16.03 -3.00 5.61
N ALA A 232 15.14 -2.04 5.89
CA ALA A 232 14.26 -2.10 7.05
C ALA A 232 13.39 -3.37 7.04
N LEU A 233 12.87 -3.75 5.87
CA LEU A 233 12.10 -4.99 5.70
C LEU A 233 12.94 -6.24 5.98
N LEU A 234 14.20 -6.26 5.52
CA LEU A 234 15.09 -7.44 5.68
C LEU A 234 15.45 -7.75 7.13
N VAL A 235 15.54 -6.72 7.98
CA VAL A 235 15.87 -6.87 9.40
C VAL A 235 14.63 -6.99 10.29
N SER A 236 13.43 -6.82 9.74
CA SER A 236 12.17 -6.86 10.47
C SER A 236 11.64 -8.28 10.55
N ASP A 237 11.24 -8.68 11.75
CA ASP A 237 10.41 -9.87 12.00
C ASP A 237 9.19 -9.44 12.82
N PRO A 238 8.02 -9.32 12.20
CA PRO A 238 6.83 -8.84 12.88
C PRO A 238 6.25 -9.83 13.90
N ARG A 239 6.72 -11.09 13.92
CA ARG A 239 6.13 -12.15 14.75
C ARG A 239 6.09 -11.82 16.23
N ALA A 240 7.10 -11.11 16.73
CA ALA A 240 7.15 -10.71 18.15
C ALA A 240 6.12 -9.64 18.54
N GLU A 241 5.46 -9.03 17.55
CA GLU A 241 4.60 -7.86 17.76
C GLU A 241 3.14 -8.11 17.39
N LEU A 242 2.84 -9.22 16.74
CA LEU A 242 1.48 -9.54 16.28
C LEU A 242 0.49 -9.60 17.45
N ASP A 243 0.92 -10.03 18.63
CA ASP A 243 0.08 -10.06 19.84
C ASP A 243 -0.26 -8.65 20.40
N ARG A 244 0.43 -7.62 19.91
CA ARG A 244 0.17 -6.20 20.29
C ARG A 244 -0.88 -5.53 19.43
N VAL A 245 -1.31 -6.17 18.34
CA VAL A 245 -2.38 -5.65 17.48
C VAL A 245 -3.71 -5.88 18.16
N THR A 246 -4.44 -4.81 18.43
CA THR A 246 -5.70 -4.83 19.18
C THR A 246 -6.95 -4.66 18.31
N CYS A 247 -6.79 -4.16 17.08
CA CYS A 247 -7.91 -3.96 16.17
C CYS A 247 -8.27 -5.25 15.42
N PRO A 248 -9.52 -5.39 14.94
CA PRO A 248 -9.89 -6.45 14.00
C PRO A 248 -8.97 -6.49 12.79
N CYS A 249 -8.62 -7.69 12.33
CA CYS A 249 -7.71 -7.89 11.19
C CYS A 249 -8.34 -8.78 10.13
N LEU A 250 -7.90 -8.59 8.87
CA LEU A 250 -8.15 -9.50 7.74
C LEU A 250 -6.82 -9.77 7.03
N CYS A 251 -6.50 -11.04 6.79
CA CYS A 251 -5.42 -11.44 5.91
C CYS A 251 -5.98 -11.77 4.51
N LEU A 252 -5.44 -11.15 3.47
CA LEU A 252 -5.88 -11.31 2.08
C LEU A 252 -4.70 -11.76 1.22
N TRP A 253 -4.82 -12.91 0.55
CA TRP A 253 -3.67 -13.53 -0.12
C TRP A 253 -4.02 -14.13 -1.47
N GLY A 254 -3.10 -14.03 -2.44
CA GLY A 254 -3.16 -14.81 -3.66
C GLY A 254 -2.78 -16.27 -3.38
N ALA A 255 -3.59 -17.23 -3.87
CA ALA A 255 -3.32 -18.64 -3.67
C ALA A 255 -2.05 -19.12 -4.39
N SER A 256 -1.62 -18.40 -5.43
CA SER A 256 -0.41 -18.67 -6.22
C SER A 256 0.69 -17.63 -5.98
N ASP A 257 0.72 -16.98 -4.81
CA ASP A 257 1.78 -16.02 -4.48
C ASP A 257 3.10 -16.75 -4.27
N ASN A 258 4.03 -16.56 -5.20
CA ASN A 258 5.37 -17.15 -5.20
C ASN A 258 6.43 -16.20 -4.60
N TRP A 259 6.05 -14.96 -4.28
CA TRP A 259 6.94 -13.97 -3.68
C TRP A 259 6.80 -13.94 -2.15
N VAL A 260 5.60 -13.70 -1.65
CA VAL A 260 5.25 -13.84 -0.22
C VAL A 260 4.26 -14.99 -0.10
N ARG A 261 4.78 -16.14 0.25
CA ARG A 261 4.05 -17.41 0.16
C ARG A 261 2.78 -17.40 1.03
N LEU A 262 1.78 -18.16 0.60
CA LEU A 262 0.53 -18.33 1.37
C LEU A 262 0.77 -18.81 2.80
N GLY A 263 1.87 -19.54 3.06
CA GLY A 263 2.29 -19.93 4.40
C GLY A 263 2.50 -18.77 5.36
N ASP A 264 2.99 -17.62 4.85
CA ASP A 264 3.15 -16.41 5.66
C ASP A 264 1.75 -15.83 6.01
N GLY A 265 0.82 -15.86 5.06
CA GLY A 265 -0.57 -15.46 5.31
C GLY A 265 -1.28 -16.31 6.35
N ILE A 266 -1.03 -17.62 6.35
CA ILE A 266 -1.54 -18.56 7.37
C ILE A 266 -0.95 -18.22 8.73
N GLU A 267 0.35 -17.93 8.81
CA GLU A 267 1.00 -17.57 10.09
C GLU A 267 0.51 -16.22 10.61
N TYR A 268 0.34 -15.21 9.75
CA TYR A 268 -0.29 -13.93 10.12
C TYR A 268 -1.69 -14.16 10.68
N ALA A 269 -2.54 -14.88 9.93
CA ALA A 269 -3.93 -15.14 10.32
C ALA A 269 -4.04 -15.88 11.65
N ARG A 270 -3.21 -16.90 11.84
CA ARG A 270 -3.17 -17.68 13.08
C ARG A 270 -2.81 -16.83 14.30
N ARG A 271 -1.75 -16.00 14.20
CA ARG A 271 -1.28 -15.17 15.31
C ARG A 271 -2.19 -14.00 15.61
N LEU A 272 -2.70 -13.34 14.58
CA LEU A 272 -3.66 -12.24 14.71
C LEU A 272 -5.09 -12.72 15.03
N ARG A 273 -5.33 -14.04 15.04
CA ARG A 273 -6.69 -14.63 15.17
C ARG A 273 -7.66 -14.01 14.15
N ALA A 274 -7.16 -13.76 12.94
CA ALA A 274 -7.85 -13.08 11.86
C ALA A 274 -8.33 -14.08 10.79
N PRO A 275 -9.45 -13.80 10.10
CA PRO A 275 -9.81 -14.56 8.91
C PRO A 275 -8.74 -14.41 7.82
N LEU A 276 -8.50 -15.50 7.09
CA LEU A 276 -7.67 -15.54 5.88
C LEU A 276 -8.59 -15.72 4.67
N ARG A 277 -8.57 -14.77 3.76
CA ARG A 277 -9.23 -14.86 2.46
C ARG A 277 -8.19 -15.13 1.37
N THR A 278 -8.26 -16.29 0.75
CA THR A 278 -7.39 -16.66 -0.37
C THR A 278 -8.11 -16.43 -1.70
N ILE A 279 -7.40 -15.84 -2.66
CA ILE A 279 -7.93 -15.54 -4.00
C ILE A 279 -7.32 -16.55 -4.97
N ALA A 280 -8.16 -17.42 -5.55
CA ALA A 280 -7.72 -18.43 -6.51
C ALA A 280 -7.20 -17.79 -7.81
N GLY A 281 -6.19 -18.41 -8.44
CA GLY A 281 -5.59 -17.94 -9.68
C GLY A 281 -5.04 -16.52 -9.56
N CYS A 282 -4.45 -16.19 -8.42
CA CYS A 282 -3.94 -14.88 -8.07
C CYS A 282 -2.56 -14.99 -7.44
N GLY A 283 -1.62 -14.15 -7.84
CA GLY A 283 -0.25 -14.08 -7.33
C GLY A 283 -0.08 -12.98 -6.29
N HIS A 284 1.14 -12.42 -6.24
CA HIS A 284 1.53 -11.40 -5.26
C HIS A 284 0.85 -10.05 -5.48
N LEU A 285 0.63 -9.65 -6.74
CA LEU A 285 0.06 -8.36 -7.09
C LEU A 285 -1.49 -8.37 -7.06
N LEU A 286 -2.06 -9.01 -6.04
CA LEU A 286 -3.50 -9.27 -5.93
C LEU A 286 -4.37 -8.02 -6.11
N ILE A 287 -3.92 -6.86 -5.64
CA ILE A 287 -4.64 -5.57 -5.76
C ILE A 287 -4.77 -5.07 -7.21
N GLY A 288 -3.95 -5.58 -8.12
CA GLY A 288 -4.03 -5.31 -9.56
C GLY A 288 -4.48 -6.51 -10.37
N GLU A 289 -4.21 -7.74 -9.90
CA GLU A 289 -4.53 -8.96 -10.63
C GLU A 289 -6.00 -9.39 -10.45
N ARG A 290 -6.54 -9.20 -9.25
CA ARG A 290 -7.94 -9.56 -8.91
C ARG A 290 -8.61 -8.44 -8.08
N PRO A 291 -8.66 -7.20 -8.61
CA PRO A 291 -9.14 -6.04 -7.85
C PRO A 291 -10.57 -6.22 -7.35
N ASP A 292 -11.48 -6.83 -8.13
CA ASP A 292 -12.87 -7.04 -7.73
C ASP A 292 -12.99 -7.98 -6.52
N ALA A 293 -12.17 -9.04 -6.48
CA ALA A 293 -12.15 -9.96 -5.34
C ALA A 293 -11.59 -9.26 -4.09
N CYS A 294 -10.54 -8.46 -4.25
CA CYS A 294 -9.99 -7.65 -3.16
C CYS A 294 -11.02 -6.65 -2.66
N LEU A 295 -11.70 -5.93 -3.56
CA LEU A 295 -12.69 -4.92 -3.21
C LEU A 295 -13.87 -5.50 -2.44
N ARG A 296 -14.38 -6.67 -2.88
CA ARG A 296 -15.43 -7.39 -2.13
C ARG A 296 -14.99 -7.73 -0.72
N ALA A 297 -13.81 -8.33 -0.57
CA ALA A 297 -13.29 -8.71 0.75
C ALA A 297 -13.06 -7.50 1.66
N ILE A 298 -12.56 -6.39 1.11
CA ILE A 298 -12.37 -5.12 1.83
C ILE A 298 -13.72 -4.58 2.31
N ARG A 299 -14.73 -4.48 1.42
CA ARG A 299 -16.06 -3.98 1.77
C ARG A 299 -16.76 -4.82 2.82
N GLU A 300 -16.72 -6.15 2.69
CA GLU A 300 -17.25 -7.08 3.69
C GLU A 300 -16.60 -6.86 5.06
N PHE A 301 -15.28 -6.70 5.10
CA PHE A 301 -14.56 -6.45 6.33
C PHE A 301 -14.91 -5.09 6.94
N VAL A 302 -14.91 -4.02 6.12
CA VAL A 302 -15.25 -2.67 6.60
C VAL A 302 -16.69 -2.61 7.13
N ALA A 303 -17.64 -3.24 6.45
CA ALA A 303 -19.04 -3.31 6.89
C ALA A 303 -19.18 -4.04 8.24
N ALA A 304 -18.35 -5.05 8.51
CA ALA A 304 -18.36 -5.79 9.78
C ALA A 304 -17.77 -5.00 10.97
N LEU A 305 -17.09 -3.88 10.72
CA LEU A 305 -16.56 -3.02 11.78
C LEU A 305 -17.63 -2.07 12.38
N GLY A 306 -18.78 -1.95 11.77
CA GLY A 306 -19.90 -1.10 12.24
C GLY A 306 -19.76 0.35 11.81
#